data_23ad49ca0a265356d1de68a18c12f303
#
_entry.id   23ad49ca0a265356d1de68a18c12f303
#
_cell.length_a   1.000
_cell.length_b   1.000
_cell.length_c   1.000
_cell.angle_alpha   90.00
_cell.angle_beta   90.00
_cell.angle_gamma   90.00
#
_symmetry.space_group_name_H-M   'P 1'
#
loop_
_entity.id
_entity.type
_entity.pdbx_description
1 polymer ?
#
loop_
_entity_poly.entity_id
_entity_poly.type
_entity_poly.pdbx_seq_one_letter_code
_entity_poly.pdbx_strand_id
1 'polypeptide(L)'
;NRRVATPEMFLALDEMLTSAKNIIEGLVINEEVARKNLEFFWIFSASELIILEAVKKGADRQKIHEILREISMQAWQEMHQGKENPMEKSLLQNLEIGKYLKPQELKKILDAKNHTGNASQKSLELAERIGKI
;
A
#
# COMPACT_ATOMS: atom_id res chain seq x y z
N ASN A 1 4.42 41.41 -24.36
CA ASN A 1 4.54 40.36 -23.33
C ASN A 1 4.94 38.97 -23.89
N ARG A 2 4.43 38.50 -25.04
CA ARG A 2 4.80 37.19 -25.58
C ARG A 2 6.30 37.00 -25.86
N ARG A 3 6.99 38.05 -26.32
CA ARG A 3 8.42 38.03 -26.65
C ARG A 3 9.31 37.79 -25.43
N VAL A 4 8.82 38.10 -24.25
CA VAL A 4 9.54 37.88 -22.97
C VAL A 4 9.06 36.55 -22.34
N ALA A 5 7.76 36.40 -22.22
CA ALA A 5 7.17 35.22 -21.53
C ALA A 5 7.49 33.88 -22.23
N THR A 6 7.48 33.84 -23.58
CA THR A 6 7.74 32.58 -24.29
C THR A 6 9.17 32.07 -24.09
N PRO A 7 10.23 32.85 -24.27
CA PRO A 7 11.60 32.40 -23.94
C PRO A 7 11.75 31.96 -22.48
N GLU A 8 11.20 32.73 -21.53
CA GLU A 8 11.28 32.38 -20.11
C GLU A 8 10.59 31.02 -19.81
N MET A 9 9.44 30.74 -20.45
CA MET A 9 8.78 29.44 -20.30
C MET A 9 9.65 28.28 -20.80
N PHE A 10 10.36 28.44 -21.92
CA PHE A 10 11.25 27.41 -22.44
C PHE A 10 12.47 27.20 -21.54
N LEU A 11 13.07 28.28 -21.03
CA LEU A 11 14.18 28.20 -20.09
C LEU A 11 13.76 27.52 -18.78
N ALA A 12 12.59 27.87 -18.25
CA ALA A 12 12.06 27.25 -17.05
C ALA A 12 11.76 25.75 -17.27
N LEU A 13 11.21 25.39 -18.43
CA LEU A 13 10.95 24.01 -18.77
C LEU A 13 12.23 23.19 -18.91
N ASP A 14 13.25 23.73 -19.54
CA ASP A 14 14.56 23.08 -19.70
C ASP A 14 15.21 22.81 -18.34
N GLU A 15 15.20 23.79 -17.44
CA GLU A 15 15.68 23.61 -16.06
C GLU A 15 14.87 22.57 -15.28
N MET A 16 13.54 22.57 -15.42
CA MET A 16 12.68 21.56 -14.78
C MET A 16 13.00 20.17 -15.27
N LEU A 17 13.18 19.97 -16.57
CA LEU A 17 13.52 18.66 -17.16
C LEU A 17 14.91 18.20 -16.72
N THR A 18 15.89 19.10 -16.70
CA THR A 18 17.24 18.82 -16.23
C THR A 18 17.24 18.43 -14.75
N SER A 19 16.53 19.17 -13.91
CA SER A 19 16.38 18.85 -12.49
C SER A 19 15.67 17.52 -12.27
N ALA A 20 14.58 17.24 -13.00
CA ALA A 20 13.86 15.98 -12.92
C ALA A 20 14.76 14.80 -13.34
N LYS A 21 15.54 14.95 -14.41
CA LYS A 21 16.50 13.94 -14.85
C LYS A 21 17.53 13.64 -13.76
N ASN A 22 18.14 14.66 -13.18
CA ASN A 22 19.13 14.51 -12.11
C ASN A 22 18.55 13.79 -10.87
N ILE A 23 17.31 14.12 -10.51
CA ILE A 23 16.61 13.45 -9.40
C ILE A 23 16.41 11.97 -9.71
N ILE A 24 15.93 11.63 -10.91
CA ILE A 24 15.66 10.26 -11.31
C ILE A 24 16.95 9.44 -11.41
N GLU A 25 18.00 9.99 -11.99
CA GLU A 25 19.32 9.33 -12.13
C GLU A 25 20.00 9.12 -10.77
N GLY A 26 19.76 10.02 -9.81
CA GLY A 26 20.29 9.91 -8.45
C GLY A 26 19.37 9.14 -7.47
N LEU A 27 18.22 8.62 -7.92
CA LEU A 27 17.25 7.98 -7.06
C LEU A 27 17.77 6.65 -6.52
N VAL A 28 17.87 6.55 -5.20
CA VAL A 28 18.20 5.30 -4.50
C VAL A 28 16.93 4.73 -3.88
N ILE A 29 16.52 3.56 -4.35
CA ILE A 29 15.39 2.83 -3.79
C ILE A 29 15.92 1.87 -2.72
N ASN A 30 15.56 2.12 -1.46
CA ASN A 30 15.90 1.24 -0.37
C ASN A 30 14.83 0.14 -0.22
N GLU A 31 14.99 -0.92 -1.00
CA GLU A 31 14.02 -2.03 -1.09
C GLU A 31 13.75 -2.69 0.27
N GLU A 32 14.79 -2.89 1.08
CA GLU A 32 14.66 -3.52 2.40
C GLU A 32 13.83 -2.66 3.37
N VAL A 33 14.02 -1.34 3.35
CA VAL A 33 13.23 -0.42 4.19
C VAL A 33 11.78 -0.37 3.70
N ALA A 34 11.57 -0.30 2.38
CA ALA A 34 10.24 -0.32 1.79
C ALA A 34 9.50 -1.62 2.14
N ARG A 35 10.18 -2.79 2.05
CA ARG A 35 9.62 -4.09 2.41
C ARG A 35 9.24 -4.15 3.89
N LYS A 36 10.13 -3.73 4.79
CA LYS A 36 9.85 -3.71 6.24
C LYS A 36 8.66 -2.80 6.58
N ASN A 37 8.59 -1.63 5.97
CA ASN A 37 7.47 -0.71 6.18
C ASN A 37 6.16 -1.32 5.66
N LEU A 38 6.20 -1.96 4.50
CA LEU A 38 5.04 -2.64 3.95
C LEU A 38 4.56 -3.78 4.85
N GLU A 39 5.44 -4.66 5.29
CA GLU A 39 5.12 -5.76 6.20
C GLU A 39 4.54 -5.26 7.53
N PHE A 40 5.04 -4.14 8.02
CA PHE A 40 4.62 -3.58 9.30
C PHE A 40 3.25 -2.89 9.25
N PHE A 41 2.97 -2.13 8.18
CA PHE A 41 1.76 -1.30 8.08
C PHE A 41 0.66 -1.89 7.20
N TRP A 42 0.98 -2.80 6.28
CA TRP A 42 0.02 -3.35 5.33
C TRP A 42 -1.22 -3.95 5.99
N ILE A 43 -1.03 -4.61 7.11
CA ILE A 43 -2.11 -5.28 7.86
C ILE A 43 -3.26 -4.32 8.20
N PHE A 44 -2.96 -3.06 8.52
CA PHE A 44 -3.98 -2.04 8.77
C PHE A 44 -4.73 -1.66 7.48
N SER A 45 -4.01 -1.57 6.36
CA SER A 45 -4.59 -1.27 5.05
C SER A 45 -5.46 -2.41 4.52
N ALA A 46 -5.19 -3.66 4.90
CA ALA A 46 -5.94 -4.83 4.49
C ALA A 46 -7.31 -4.98 5.18
N SER A 47 -7.62 -4.15 6.19
CA SER A 47 -8.86 -4.25 6.96
C SER A 47 -10.12 -4.16 6.10
N GLU A 48 -10.15 -3.28 5.09
CA GLU A 48 -11.30 -3.17 4.18
C GLU A 48 -11.49 -4.43 3.33
N LEU A 49 -10.41 -5.09 2.93
CA LEU A 49 -10.47 -6.35 2.19
C LEU A 49 -11.04 -7.48 3.06
N ILE A 50 -10.68 -7.50 4.35
CA ILE A 50 -11.23 -8.47 5.32
C ILE A 50 -12.73 -8.25 5.47
N ILE A 51 -13.18 -6.99 5.61
CA ILE A 51 -14.61 -6.65 5.68
C ILE A 51 -15.31 -7.14 4.42
N LEU A 52 -14.79 -6.81 3.25
CA LEU A 52 -15.40 -7.14 1.97
C LEU A 52 -15.58 -8.66 1.80
N GLU A 53 -14.54 -9.43 2.08
CA GLU A 53 -14.57 -10.89 1.95
C GLU A 53 -15.47 -11.54 3.00
N ALA A 54 -15.53 -11.02 4.22
CA ALA A 54 -16.44 -11.50 5.26
C ALA A 54 -17.91 -11.21 4.89
N VAL A 55 -18.19 -10.00 4.39
CA VAL A 55 -19.56 -9.60 3.95
C VAL A 55 -20.03 -10.43 2.78
N LYS A 56 -19.18 -10.78 1.81
CA LYS A 56 -19.52 -11.72 0.73
C LYS A 56 -19.99 -13.08 1.25
N LYS A 57 -19.57 -13.46 2.45
CA LYS A 57 -19.95 -14.71 3.12
C LYS A 57 -21.08 -14.52 4.15
N GLY A 58 -21.76 -13.37 4.13
CA GLY A 58 -22.92 -13.09 4.94
C GLY A 58 -22.65 -12.44 6.30
N ALA A 59 -21.43 -11.92 6.52
CA ALA A 59 -21.14 -11.19 7.75
C ALA A 59 -21.83 -9.82 7.78
N ASP A 60 -22.18 -9.36 8.98
CA ASP A 60 -22.59 -7.98 9.19
C ASP A 60 -21.38 -7.04 9.07
N ARG A 61 -21.45 -6.08 8.14
CA ARG A 61 -20.37 -5.13 7.84
C ARG A 61 -19.97 -4.32 9.07
N GLN A 62 -20.96 -3.81 9.81
CA GLN A 62 -20.69 -2.93 10.95
C GLN A 62 -20.04 -3.71 12.10
N LYS A 63 -20.50 -4.94 12.32
CA LYS A 63 -19.93 -5.81 13.34
C LYS A 63 -18.46 -6.14 13.04
N ILE A 64 -18.14 -6.53 11.80
CA ILE A 64 -16.76 -6.83 11.41
C ILE A 64 -15.89 -5.57 11.48
N HIS A 65 -16.40 -4.42 11.02
CA HIS A 65 -15.70 -3.14 11.12
C HIS A 65 -15.33 -2.79 12.57
N GLU A 66 -16.27 -2.96 13.52
CA GLU A 66 -16.00 -2.65 14.93
C GLU A 66 -14.93 -3.58 15.51
N ILE A 67 -15.00 -4.88 15.23
CA ILE A 67 -13.99 -5.85 15.66
C ILE A 67 -12.60 -5.46 15.14
N LEU A 68 -12.51 -5.10 13.84
CA LEU A 68 -11.25 -4.67 13.22
C LEU A 68 -10.74 -3.36 13.83
N ARG A 69 -11.63 -2.42 14.15
CA ARG A 69 -11.27 -1.18 14.82
C ARG A 69 -10.65 -1.45 16.19
N GLU A 70 -11.28 -2.31 16.99
CA GLU A 70 -10.77 -2.66 18.34
C GLU A 70 -9.40 -3.34 18.24
N ILE A 71 -9.25 -4.34 17.37
CA ILE A 71 -7.98 -5.03 17.14
C ILE A 71 -6.89 -4.04 16.68
N SER A 72 -7.23 -3.15 15.75
CA SER A 72 -6.28 -2.15 15.25
C SER A 72 -5.82 -1.18 16.32
N MET A 73 -6.75 -0.67 17.14
CA MET A 73 -6.42 0.24 18.24
C MET A 73 -5.53 -0.41 19.29
N GLN A 74 -5.82 -1.67 19.64
CA GLN A 74 -4.98 -2.42 20.56
C GLN A 74 -3.57 -2.64 19.97
N ALA A 75 -3.49 -3.03 18.70
CA ALA A 75 -2.22 -3.21 18.01
C ALA A 75 -1.39 -1.92 18.01
N TRP A 76 -2.00 -0.77 17.70
CA TRP A 76 -1.33 0.53 17.77
C TRP A 76 -0.79 0.86 19.16
N GLN A 77 -1.55 0.58 20.22
CA GLN A 77 -1.09 0.80 21.59
C GLN A 77 0.13 -0.05 21.94
N GLU A 78 0.15 -1.32 21.53
CA GLU A 78 1.27 -2.21 21.77
C GLU A 78 2.53 -1.79 20.97
N MET A 79 2.33 -1.38 19.71
CA MET A 79 3.42 -0.88 18.86
C MET A 79 4.04 0.42 19.41
N HIS A 80 3.23 1.33 19.95
CA HIS A 80 3.74 2.53 20.62
C HIS A 80 4.56 2.22 21.89
N GLN A 81 4.41 1.03 22.46
CA GLN A 81 5.25 0.54 23.56
C GLN A 81 6.52 -0.17 23.07
N GLY A 82 6.80 -0.14 21.77
CA GLY A 82 7.97 -0.78 21.15
C GLY A 82 7.82 -2.29 20.94
N LYS A 83 6.61 -2.85 21.05
CA LYS A 83 6.34 -4.26 20.78
C LYS A 83 6.15 -4.51 19.29
N GLU A 84 6.26 -5.76 18.87
CA GLU A 84 5.89 -6.19 17.52
C GLU A 84 4.39 -5.99 17.27
N ASN A 85 4.02 -5.86 15.99
CA ASN A 85 2.62 -5.71 15.59
C ASN A 85 1.82 -6.99 15.86
N PRO A 86 0.88 -7.02 16.82
CA PRO A 86 0.13 -8.22 17.18
C PRO A 86 -1.07 -8.48 16.26
N MET A 87 -1.35 -7.60 15.31
CA MET A 87 -2.61 -7.56 14.58
C MET A 87 -2.89 -8.85 13.81
N GLU A 88 -1.88 -9.43 13.12
CA GLU A 88 -2.06 -10.69 12.39
C GLU A 88 -2.50 -11.82 13.32
N LYS A 89 -1.82 -11.96 14.46
CA LYS A 89 -2.15 -12.97 15.47
C LYS A 89 -3.56 -12.77 16.01
N SER A 90 -3.92 -11.53 16.34
CA SER A 90 -5.24 -11.18 16.87
C SER A 90 -6.35 -11.47 15.86
N LEU A 91 -6.12 -11.17 14.58
CA LEU A 91 -7.07 -11.47 13.49
C LEU A 91 -7.28 -12.98 13.32
N LEU A 92 -6.18 -13.75 13.30
CA LEU A 92 -6.23 -15.21 13.12
C LEU A 92 -6.92 -15.94 14.30
N GLN A 93 -6.87 -15.37 15.50
CA GLN A 93 -7.47 -15.92 16.71
C GLN A 93 -8.89 -15.42 16.97
N ASN A 94 -9.38 -14.45 16.20
CA ASN A 94 -10.72 -13.90 16.43
C ASN A 94 -11.81 -14.85 15.96
N LEU A 95 -12.66 -15.30 16.89
CA LEU A 95 -13.72 -16.26 16.64
C LEU A 95 -14.81 -15.75 15.70
N GLU A 96 -15.13 -14.46 15.75
CA GLU A 96 -16.18 -13.89 14.89
C GLU A 96 -15.70 -13.79 13.43
N ILE A 97 -14.47 -13.33 13.20
CA ILE A 97 -13.86 -13.33 11.86
C ILE A 97 -13.73 -14.78 11.36
N GLY A 98 -13.33 -15.69 12.22
CA GLY A 98 -13.15 -17.12 11.90
C GLY A 98 -14.42 -17.84 11.46
N LYS A 99 -15.62 -17.31 11.77
CA LYS A 99 -16.90 -17.85 11.24
C LYS A 99 -17.01 -17.70 9.72
N TYR A 100 -16.41 -16.65 9.17
CA TYR A 100 -16.54 -16.29 7.76
C TYR A 100 -15.28 -16.54 6.95
N LEU A 101 -14.10 -16.30 7.55
CA LEU A 101 -12.81 -16.41 6.86
C LEU A 101 -11.94 -17.47 7.52
N LYS A 102 -11.53 -18.46 6.72
CA LYS A 102 -10.57 -19.46 7.16
C LYS A 102 -9.18 -18.84 7.32
N PRO A 103 -8.32 -19.37 8.21
CA PRO A 103 -6.97 -18.84 8.42
C PRO A 103 -6.13 -18.70 7.14
N GLN A 104 -6.29 -19.63 6.19
CA GLN A 104 -5.56 -19.58 4.91
C GLN A 104 -6.05 -18.44 4.01
N GLU A 105 -7.36 -18.16 4.00
CA GLU A 105 -7.94 -17.04 3.24
C GLU A 105 -7.50 -15.72 3.84
N LEU A 106 -7.52 -15.62 5.17
CA LEU A 106 -7.08 -14.43 5.87
C LEU A 106 -5.60 -14.13 5.60
N LYS A 107 -4.73 -15.15 5.69
CA LYS A 107 -3.30 -14.98 5.33
C LYS A 107 -3.10 -14.52 3.89
N LYS A 108 -3.90 -15.01 2.95
CA LYS A 108 -3.84 -14.57 1.56
C LYS A 108 -4.25 -13.10 1.39
N ILE A 109 -5.24 -12.63 2.14
CA ILE A 109 -5.66 -11.22 2.17
C ILE A 109 -4.57 -10.34 2.78
N LEU A 110 -3.88 -10.84 3.81
CA LEU A 110 -2.84 -10.14 4.52
C LEU A 110 -1.49 -10.10 3.77
N ASP A 111 -1.33 -10.83 2.68
CA ASP A 111 -0.13 -10.76 1.84
C ASP A 111 -0.26 -9.62 0.81
N ALA A 112 0.47 -8.53 1.08
CA ALA A 112 0.50 -7.34 0.22
C ALA A 112 0.84 -7.62 -1.24
N LYS A 113 1.62 -8.67 -1.52
CA LYS A 113 2.03 -9.05 -2.88
C LYS A 113 0.85 -9.42 -3.78
N ASN A 114 -0.25 -9.87 -3.18
CA ASN A 114 -1.46 -10.23 -3.93
C ASN A 114 -2.30 -9.01 -4.36
N HIS A 115 -1.91 -7.78 -3.96
CA HIS A 115 -2.72 -6.57 -4.13
C HIS A 115 -2.04 -5.49 -4.97
N THR A 116 -1.00 -5.82 -5.72
CA THR A 116 -0.28 -4.88 -6.60
C THR A 116 -1.04 -4.54 -7.89
N GLY A 117 -2.10 -5.27 -8.20
CA GLY A 117 -2.86 -5.10 -9.44
C GLY A 117 -1.97 -5.21 -10.69
N ASN A 118 -2.16 -4.31 -11.63
CA ASN A 118 -1.41 -4.28 -12.90
C ASN A 118 -0.21 -3.31 -12.87
N ALA A 119 0.22 -2.82 -11.70
CA ALA A 119 1.25 -1.78 -11.60
C ALA A 119 2.58 -2.21 -12.23
N SER A 120 3.06 -3.40 -11.90
CA SER A 120 4.31 -3.94 -12.48
C SER A 120 4.24 -4.07 -13.99
N GLN A 121 3.15 -4.67 -14.51
CA GLN A 121 2.97 -4.86 -15.94
C GLN A 121 2.95 -3.52 -16.69
N LYS A 122 2.14 -2.55 -16.19
CA LYS A 122 2.04 -1.22 -16.80
C LYS A 122 3.36 -0.45 -16.77
N SER A 123 4.16 -0.60 -15.71
CA SER A 123 5.49 0.03 -15.62
C SER A 123 6.44 -0.53 -16.68
N LEU A 124 6.47 -1.85 -16.84
CA LEU A 124 7.29 -2.50 -17.88
C LEU A 124 6.85 -2.11 -19.30
N GLU A 125 5.55 -2.17 -19.58
CA GLU A 125 4.98 -1.75 -20.87
C GLU A 125 5.33 -0.29 -21.20
N LEU A 126 5.28 0.60 -20.21
CA LEU A 126 5.63 2.00 -20.39
C LEU A 126 7.14 2.15 -20.66
N ALA A 127 7.99 1.47 -19.90
CA ALA A 127 9.44 1.49 -20.10
C ALA A 127 9.84 1.00 -21.51
N GLU A 128 9.21 -0.09 -21.99
CA GLU A 128 9.43 -0.59 -23.36
C GLU A 128 8.98 0.41 -24.44
N ARG A 129 7.89 1.12 -24.21
CA ARG A 129 7.40 2.13 -25.17
C ARG A 129 8.36 3.32 -25.25
N ILE A 130 8.88 3.79 -24.11
CA ILE A 130 9.82 4.91 -24.04
C ILE A 130 11.17 4.51 -24.63
N GLY A 131 11.65 3.29 -24.36
CA GLY A 131 12.92 2.79 -24.90
C GLY A 131 12.93 2.56 -26.43
N LYS A 132 11.78 2.67 -27.10
CA LYS A 132 11.65 2.56 -28.58
C LYS A 132 11.56 3.94 -29.28
N ILE A 133 11.58 5.03 -28.53
CA ILE A 133 11.62 6.41 -29.03
C ILE A 133 13.07 6.85 -29.10
#